data_625d9d50284c8ee0cb3e60b062397612
#
_entry.id   625d9d50284c8ee0cb3e60b062397612
#
_cell.length_a   1.000
_cell.length_b   1.000
_cell.length_c   1.000
_cell.angle_alpha   90.00
_cell.angle_beta   90.00
_cell.angle_gamma   90.00
#
_symmetry.space_group_name_H-M   'P 1'
#
loop_
_entity.id
_entity.type
_entity.pdbx_description
1 polymer ?
#
loop_
_entity_poly.entity_id
_entity_poly.type
_entity_poly.pdbx_seq_one_letter_code
_entity_poly.pdbx_strand_id
1 'polypeptide(L)'
;LSADAKQKISLGRGLVRSDVAAILFDEPLTVIDPHMKWQLRSKLKQIHQEFQLTLIYVTHDQTEALTFADQVVVMHEGSVVQVGTPQALFEDPAHTFVGYFIGSPGMNLLPATITNGTILVDATAIPISSQLIQKVSGQALTVGIRPEFVGYRSSAEPNAVAVQVDRIEDLGNFKIVTASLGAQTLKAKVSEDQPVSMGAGWFVFPPDQTKLYQDNKAL
;
A
#
# COMPACT_ATOMS: atom_id res chain seq x y z
N LEU A 1 24.42 7.27 28.29
CA LEU A 1 23.73 6.31 27.46
C LEU A 1 23.31 6.96 26.15
N SER A 2 23.56 6.31 25.01
CA SER A 2 23.06 6.74 23.71
C SER A 2 21.52 6.70 23.66
N ALA A 3 20.89 7.39 22.70
CA ALA A 3 19.44 7.36 22.50
C ALA A 3 18.94 5.92 22.27
N ASP A 4 19.66 5.15 21.43
CA ASP A 4 19.41 3.74 21.18
C ASP A 4 19.42 2.89 22.46
N ALA A 5 20.44 3.06 23.32
CA ALA A 5 20.52 2.33 24.59
C ALA A 5 19.37 2.68 25.55
N LYS A 6 18.96 3.96 25.61
CA LYS A 6 17.79 4.38 26.39
C LYS A 6 16.51 3.75 25.88
N GLN A 7 16.33 3.68 24.56
CA GLN A 7 15.14 3.08 23.94
C GLN A 7 15.05 1.57 24.24
N LYS A 8 16.16 0.84 24.12
CA LYS A 8 16.24 -0.60 24.46
C LYS A 8 15.89 -0.86 25.93
N ILE A 9 16.37 -0.02 26.85
CA ILE A 9 16.02 -0.12 28.27
C ILE A 9 14.52 0.15 28.49
N SER A 10 13.96 1.15 27.81
CA SER A 10 12.53 1.47 27.89
C SER A 10 11.65 0.30 27.42
N LEU A 11 12.02 -0.31 26.29
CA LEU A 11 11.36 -1.54 25.78
C LEU A 11 11.44 -2.67 26.83
N GLY A 12 12.63 -2.95 27.36
CA GLY A 12 12.82 -4.00 28.36
C GLY A 12 11.97 -3.78 29.62
N ARG A 13 11.86 -2.54 30.08
CA ARG A 13 11.00 -2.21 31.25
C ARG A 13 9.51 -2.54 31.05
N GLY A 14 8.98 -2.38 29.84
CA GLY A 14 7.62 -2.78 29.52
C GLY A 14 7.44 -4.29 29.55
N LEU A 15 8.42 -5.01 29.00
CA LEU A 15 8.34 -6.46 28.78
C LEU A 15 8.53 -7.31 30.07
N VAL A 16 9.20 -6.79 31.10
CA VAL A 16 9.41 -7.54 32.37
C VAL A 16 8.20 -7.54 33.30
N ARG A 17 7.14 -6.82 32.96
CA ARG A 17 5.91 -6.78 33.75
C ARG A 17 5.02 -7.97 33.40
N SER A 18 4.77 -8.81 34.38
CA SER A 18 3.90 -10.00 34.25
C SER A 18 2.46 -9.76 34.72
N ASP A 19 2.19 -8.59 35.31
CA ASP A 19 0.93 -8.23 35.97
C ASP A 19 0.02 -7.32 35.10
N VAL A 20 0.30 -7.22 33.80
CA VAL A 20 -0.41 -6.32 32.87
C VAL A 20 -1.21 -7.09 31.83
N ALA A 21 -2.41 -6.60 31.51
CA ALA A 21 -3.27 -7.17 30.48
C ALA A 21 -2.79 -6.86 29.05
N ALA A 22 -2.11 -5.73 28.86
CA ALA A 22 -1.57 -5.30 27.57
C ALA A 22 -0.35 -4.40 27.76
N ILE A 23 0.52 -4.36 26.74
CA ILE A 23 1.67 -3.46 26.68
C ILE A 23 1.48 -2.55 25.48
N LEU A 24 1.56 -1.23 25.72
CA LEU A 24 1.52 -0.21 24.68
C LEU A 24 2.94 0.27 24.36
N PHE A 25 3.31 0.18 23.10
CA PHE A 25 4.52 0.78 22.55
C PHE A 25 4.14 1.96 21.64
N ASP A 26 4.67 3.12 21.96
CA ASP A 26 4.51 4.33 21.14
C ASP A 26 5.84 4.65 20.47
N GLU A 27 5.89 4.48 19.14
CA GLU A 27 7.06 4.70 18.28
C GLU A 27 8.37 4.04 18.83
N PRO A 28 8.33 2.75 19.21
CA PRO A 28 9.41 2.16 20.03
C PRO A 28 10.72 1.96 19.30
N LEU A 29 10.75 2.02 17.96
CA LEU A 29 11.95 1.77 17.18
C LEU A 29 12.44 3.00 16.38
N THR A 30 11.88 4.18 16.60
CA THR A 30 12.16 5.38 15.78
C THR A 30 13.63 5.78 15.79
N VAL A 31 14.31 5.69 16.93
CA VAL A 31 15.74 6.06 17.08
C VAL A 31 16.70 4.88 16.98
N ILE A 32 16.22 3.69 16.62
CA ILE A 32 16.99 2.48 16.51
C ILE A 32 17.63 2.36 15.12
N ASP A 33 18.87 1.89 15.06
CA ASP A 33 19.55 1.60 13.79
C ASP A 33 18.74 0.61 12.93
N PRO A 34 18.61 0.82 11.61
CA PRO A 34 17.83 -0.03 10.71
C PRO A 34 18.17 -1.53 10.79
N HIS A 35 19.44 -1.89 10.93
CA HIS A 35 19.86 -3.28 11.10
C HIS A 35 19.33 -3.90 12.40
N MET A 36 19.26 -3.10 13.46
CA MET A 36 18.74 -3.54 14.76
C MET A 36 17.21 -3.58 14.80
N LYS A 37 16.51 -2.74 14.01
CA LYS A 37 15.05 -2.72 13.96
C LYS A 37 14.47 -4.11 13.66
N TRP A 38 15.01 -4.80 12.65
CA TRP A 38 14.55 -6.13 12.27
C TRP A 38 14.72 -7.15 13.41
N GLN A 39 15.89 -7.17 14.04
CA GLN A 39 16.18 -8.08 15.16
C GLN A 39 15.25 -7.84 16.34
N LEU A 40 15.04 -6.57 16.71
CA LEU A 40 14.15 -6.20 17.82
C LEU A 40 12.68 -6.56 17.52
N ARG A 41 12.19 -6.32 16.31
CA ARG A 41 10.83 -6.73 15.91
C ARG A 41 10.66 -8.25 16.00
N SER A 42 11.61 -9.00 15.47
CA SER A 42 11.58 -10.47 15.54
C SER A 42 11.57 -10.95 16.99
N LYS A 43 12.33 -10.31 17.86
CA LYS A 43 12.38 -10.65 19.29
C LYS A 43 11.09 -10.29 20.01
N LEU A 44 10.50 -9.13 19.72
CA LEU A 44 9.19 -8.74 20.27
C LEU A 44 8.10 -9.71 19.86
N LYS A 45 8.10 -10.14 18.58
CA LYS A 45 7.14 -11.13 18.06
C LYS A 45 7.30 -12.48 18.75
N GLN A 46 8.54 -12.93 18.98
CA GLN A 46 8.83 -14.16 19.72
C GLN A 46 8.29 -14.07 21.16
N ILE A 47 8.53 -12.94 21.86
CA ILE A 47 8.03 -12.71 23.23
C ILE A 47 6.50 -12.71 23.26
N HIS A 48 5.85 -12.04 22.31
CA HIS A 48 4.39 -12.07 22.18
C HIS A 48 3.87 -13.50 22.05
N GLN A 49 4.46 -14.31 21.18
CA GLN A 49 4.06 -15.71 20.95
C GLN A 49 4.30 -16.60 22.18
N GLU A 50 5.42 -16.41 22.86
CA GLU A 50 5.79 -17.21 24.04
C GLU A 50 4.92 -16.91 25.26
N PHE A 51 4.66 -15.63 25.51
CA PHE A 51 3.94 -15.19 26.72
C PHE A 51 2.47 -14.84 26.46
N GLN A 52 1.99 -14.92 25.20
CA GLN A 52 0.62 -14.61 24.80
C GLN A 52 0.15 -13.20 25.27
N LEU A 53 1.08 -12.25 25.25
CA LEU A 53 0.82 -10.87 25.68
C LEU A 53 0.08 -10.10 24.58
N THR A 54 -0.91 -9.31 24.96
CA THR A 54 -1.49 -8.33 24.05
C THR A 54 -0.54 -7.15 23.90
N LEU A 55 -0.04 -6.94 22.65
CA LEU A 55 0.84 -5.82 22.32
C LEU A 55 0.09 -4.83 21.43
N ILE A 56 0.02 -3.57 21.86
CA ILE A 56 -0.47 -2.45 21.07
C ILE A 56 0.76 -1.66 20.61
N TYR A 57 0.98 -1.60 19.31
CA TYR A 57 2.18 -1.00 18.72
C TYR A 57 1.80 0.18 17.83
N VAL A 58 2.09 1.39 18.25
CA VAL A 58 1.85 2.62 17.49
C VAL A 58 3.10 2.96 16.69
N THR A 59 2.97 3.15 15.39
CA THR A 59 4.06 3.53 14.51
C THR A 59 3.54 4.25 13.26
N HIS A 60 4.34 5.10 12.68
CA HIS A 60 4.13 5.65 11.34
C HIS A 60 4.88 4.87 10.24
N ASP A 61 5.70 3.88 10.61
CA ASP A 61 6.41 3.02 9.66
C ASP A 61 5.52 1.84 9.26
N GLN A 62 5.00 1.91 8.01
CA GLN A 62 4.18 0.83 7.47
C GLN A 62 4.89 -0.53 7.47
N THR A 63 6.21 -0.57 7.26
CA THR A 63 6.98 -1.83 7.26
C THR A 63 6.97 -2.47 8.64
N GLU A 64 7.06 -1.64 9.70
CA GLU A 64 6.93 -2.13 11.07
C GLU A 64 5.53 -2.71 11.30
N ALA A 65 4.47 -1.97 10.97
CA ALA A 65 3.10 -2.41 11.15
C ALA A 65 2.79 -3.72 10.39
N LEU A 66 3.13 -3.77 9.10
CA LEU A 66 2.79 -4.90 8.23
C LEU A 66 3.57 -6.19 8.53
N THR A 67 4.78 -6.08 9.11
CA THR A 67 5.62 -7.26 9.41
C THR A 67 5.45 -7.77 10.83
N PHE A 68 4.96 -6.95 11.74
CA PHE A 68 4.85 -7.28 13.15
C PHE A 68 3.44 -7.69 13.56
N ALA A 69 2.41 -6.95 13.13
CA ALA A 69 1.06 -7.06 13.66
C ALA A 69 0.26 -8.23 13.06
N ASP A 70 -0.60 -8.84 13.88
CA ASP A 70 -1.65 -9.76 13.42
C ASP A 70 -2.85 -8.97 12.85
N GLN A 71 -3.14 -7.81 13.46
CA GLN A 71 -4.12 -6.84 12.96
C GLN A 71 -3.53 -5.44 12.98
N VAL A 72 -3.82 -4.68 11.96
CA VAL A 72 -3.42 -3.27 11.82
C VAL A 72 -4.65 -2.39 11.83
N VAL A 73 -4.61 -1.34 12.63
CA VAL A 73 -5.59 -0.25 12.65
C VAL A 73 -4.99 0.95 11.93
N VAL A 74 -5.54 1.30 10.77
CA VAL A 74 -5.13 2.51 10.04
C VAL A 74 -5.99 3.68 10.50
N MET A 75 -5.33 4.74 10.95
CA MET A 75 -5.97 5.98 11.38
C MET A 75 -5.62 7.13 10.43
N HIS A 76 -6.60 7.98 10.15
CA HIS A 76 -6.46 9.17 9.34
C HIS A 76 -7.33 10.29 9.91
N GLU A 77 -6.76 11.47 10.11
CA GLU A 77 -7.45 12.65 10.67
C GLU A 77 -8.23 12.34 11.97
N GLY A 78 -7.61 11.58 12.88
CA GLY A 78 -8.21 11.22 14.17
C GLY A 78 -9.29 10.14 14.13
N SER A 79 -9.57 9.58 12.96
CA SER A 79 -10.58 8.54 12.75
C SER A 79 -9.95 7.23 12.30
N VAL A 80 -10.55 6.10 12.73
CA VAL A 80 -10.19 4.79 12.19
C VAL A 80 -10.80 4.62 10.81
N VAL A 81 -9.97 4.40 9.79
CA VAL A 81 -10.43 4.23 8.40
C VAL A 81 -10.51 2.78 7.96
N GLN A 82 -9.64 1.92 8.50
CA GLN A 82 -9.72 0.47 8.25
C GLN A 82 -9.03 -0.31 9.38
N VAL A 83 -9.57 -1.48 9.69
CA VAL A 83 -8.96 -2.48 10.56
C VAL A 83 -8.90 -3.80 9.79
N GLY A 84 -7.75 -4.47 9.80
CA GLY A 84 -7.60 -5.74 9.10
C GLY A 84 -6.22 -6.34 9.23
N THR A 85 -6.04 -7.52 8.65
CA THR A 85 -4.72 -8.13 8.52
C THR A 85 -3.85 -7.30 7.55
N PRO A 86 -2.51 -7.39 7.64
CA PRO A 86 -1.62 -6.77 6.67
C PRO A 86 -2.00 -7.06 5.21
N GLN A 87 -2.36 -8.31 4.92
CA GLN A 87 -2.80 -8.74 3.59
C GLN A 87 -4.09 -8.03 3.15
N ALA A 88 -5.12 -7.99 4.01
CA ALA A 88 -6.38 -7.33 3.69
C ALA A 88 -6.21 -5.83 3.42
N LEU A 89 -5.35 -5.14 4.18
CA LEU A 89 -5.05 -3.72 3.95
C LEU A 89 -4.31 -3.48 2.63
N PHE A 90 -3.51 -4.45 2.21
CA PHE A 90 -2.78 -4.37 0.95
C PHE A 90 -3.69 -4.70 -0.25
N GLU A 91 -4.43 -5.81 -0.20
CA GLU A 91 -5.22 -6.31 -1.34
C GLU A 91 -6.55 -5.56 -1.50
N ASP A 92 -7.22 -5.23 -0.39
CA ASP A 92 -8.55 -4.63 -0.37
C ASP A 92 -8.62 -3.36 0.50
N PRO A 93 -7.89 -2.29 0.14
CA PRO A 93 -7.96 -1.03 0.86
C PRO A 93 -9.36 -0.42 0.74
N ALA A 94 -10.04 -0.26 1.88
CA ALA A 94 -11.40 0.29 1.95
C ALA A 94 -11.46 1.81 1.73
N HIS A 95 -10.32 2.49 1.76
CA HIS A 95 -10.21 3.94 1.62
C HIS A 95 -8.98 4.30 0.78
N THR A 96 -9.07 5.36 -0.01
CA THR A 96 -7.94 5.84 -0.84
C THR A 96 -6.68 6.10 -0.03
N PHE A 97 -6.83 6.65 1.19
CA PHE A 97 -5.70 6.86 2.11
C PHE A 97 -4.99 5.55 2.45
N VAL A 98 -5.73 4.47 2.71
CA VAL A 98 -5.13 3.15 3.01
C VAL A 98 -4.37 2.63 1.79
N GLY A 99 -4.96 2.75 0.59
CA GLY A 99 -4.29 2.38 -0.66
C GLY A 99 -2.99 3.15 -0.88
N TYR A 100 -3.01 4.46 -0.62
CA TYR A 100 -1.83 5.32 -0.75
C TYR A 100 -0.78 5.04 0.33
N PHE A 101 -1.22 4.93 1.59
CA PHE A 101 -0.31 4.81 2.74
C PHE A 101 0.34 3.43 2.83
N ILE A 102 -0.41 2.36 2.51
CA ILE A 102 0.09 0.97 2.56
C ILE A 102 0.66 0.57 1.21
N GLY A 103 1.97 0.29 1.17
CA GLY A 103 2.72 -0.11 -0.03
C GLY A 103 3.81 0.89 -0.41
N SER A 104 4.85 0.41 -1.09
CA SER A 104 5.96 1.23 -1.56
C SER A 104 6.41 0.77 -2.95
N PRO A 105 6.04 1.52 -3.98
CA PRO A 105 5.22 2.74 -4.00
C PRO A 105 3.78 2.51 -3.52
N GLY A 106 3.10 3.56 -3.07
CA GLY A 106 1.66 3.51 -2.78
C GLY A 106 0.81 3.24 -4.03
N MET A 107 -0.47 2.92 -3.81
CA MET A 107 -1.45 2.69 -4.88
C MET A 107 -1.53 3.88 -5.84
N ASN A 108 -1.58 3.63 -7.14
CA ASN A 108 -1.98 4.64 -8.10
C ASN A 108 -3.44 5.02 -7.83
N LEU A 109 -3.70 6.30 -7.65
CA LEU A 109 -5.03 6.87 -7.44
C LEU A 109 -5.29 7.89 -8.54
N LEU A 110 -6.16 7.54 -9.48
CA LEU A 110 -6.42 8.30 -10.70
C LEU A 110 -7.82 8.88 -10.65
N PRO A 111 -7.99 10.22 -10.62
CA PRO A 111 -9.30 10.85 -10.76
C PRO A 111 -10.01 10.33 -12.00
N ALA A 112 -11.30 9.96 -11.87
CA ALA A 112 -12.05 9.32 -12.92
C ALA A 112 -13.47 9.87 -13.02
N THR A 113 -14.06 9.68 -14.18
CA THR A 113 -15.46 9.98 -14.47
C THR A 113 -16.16 8.77 -15.06
N ILE A 114 -17.48 8.74 -15.01
CA ILE A 114 -18.28 7.71 -15.69
C ILE A 114 -19.06 8.33 -16.84
N THR A 115 -18.99 7.72 -18.02
CA THR A 115 -19.73 8.15 -19.21
C THR A 115 -20.26 6.90 -19.93
N ASN A 116 -21.59 6.81 -20.09
CA ASN A 116 -22.25 5.67 -20.74
C ASN A 116 -21.84 4.31 -20.16
N GLY A 117 -21.66 4.22 -18.84
CA GLY A 117 -21.25 2.99 -18.16
C GLY A 117 -19.76 2.63 -18.32
N THR A 118 -18.95 3.55 -18.83
CA THR A 118 -17.50 3.38 -18.97
C THR A 118 -16.78 4.32 -18.02
N ILE A 119 -15.80 3.82 -17.28
CA ILE A 119 -14.94 4.61 -16.42
C ILE A 119 -13.82 5.20 -17.26
N LEU A 120 -13.65 6.51 -17.18
CA LEU A 120 -12.64 7.27 -17.91
C LEU A 120 -11.69 7.95 -16.92
N VAL A 121 -10.39 7.81 -17.17
CA VAL A 121 -9.33 8.64 -16.61
C VAL A 121 -8.86 9.58 -17.72
N ASP A 122 -9.08 10.88 -17.54
CA ASP A 122 -9.05 11.86 -18.63
C ASP A 122 -9.96 11.39 -19.80
N ALA A 123 -9.42 11.11 -20.96
CA ALA A 123 -10.15 10.62 -22.13
C ALA A 123 -9.99 9.10 -22.35
N THR A 124 -9.34 8.39 -21.45
CA THR A 124 -8.97 6.98 -21.63
C THR A 124 -9.84 6.06 -20.83
N ALA A 125 -10.44 5.06 -21.47
CA ALA A 125 -11.25 4.04 -20.83
C ALA A 125 -10.36 3.09 -20.00
N ILE A 126 -10.71 2.91 -18.73
CA ILE A 126 -10.04 1.98 -17.84
C ILE A 126 -10.89 0.72 -17.67
N PRO A 127 -10.33 -0.47 -17.87
CA PRO A 127 -11.01 -1.73 -17.62
C PRO A 127 -11.38 -1.89 -16.15
N ILE A 128 -12.66 -1.96 -15.84
CA ILE A 128 -13.21 -2.10 -14.48
C ILE A 128 -14.31 -3.16 -14.50
N SER A 129 -14.43 -3.93 -13.43
CA SER A 129 -15.50 -4.90 -13.25
C SER A 129 -16.89 -4.24 -13.39
N SER A 130 -17.78 -4.83 -14.17
CA SER A 130 -19.14 -4.35 -14.33
C SER A 130 -19.94 -4.30 -13.01
N GLN A 131 -19.59 -5.16 -12.05
CA GLN A 131 -20.20 -5.15 -10.72
C GLN A 131 -19.87 -3.87 -9.94
N LEU A 132 -18.66 -3.33 -10.07
CA LEU A 132 -18.28 -2.05 -9.45
C LEU A 132 -18.98 -0.88 -10.13
N ILE A 133 -19.09 -0.91 -11.46
CA ILE A 133 -19.76 0.15 -12.23
C ILE A 133 -21.23 0.29 -11.80
N GLN A 134 -21.92 -0.83 -11.52
CA GLN A 134 -23.31 -0.82 -11.07
C GLN A 134 -23.52 -0.19 -9.68
N LYS A 135 -22.49 -0.14 -8.85
CA LYS A 135 -22.54 0.46 -7.51
C LYS A 135 -22.33 1.98 -7.53
N VAL A 136 -21.88 2.54 -8.66
CA VAL A 136 -21.62 3.99 -8.77
C VAL A 136 -22.91 4.79 -8.62
N SER A 137 -22.92 5.71 -7.67
CA SER A 137 -24.06 6.59 -7.40
C SER A 137 -23.73 8.09 -7.45
N GLY A 138 -22.44 8.43 -7.47
CA GLY A 138 -21.94 9.81 -7.48
C GLY A 138 -20.96 10.11 -8.61
N GLN A 139 -20.39 11.30 -8.63
CA GLN A 139 -19.50 11.76 -9.70
C GLN A 139 -18.02 11.83 -9.30
N ALA A 140 -17.70 11.92 -8.00
CA ALA A 140 -16.31 11.98 -7.52
C ALA A 140 -15.73 10.57 -7.45
N LEU A 141 -15.24 10.07 -8.58
CA LEU A 141 -14.67 8.74 -8.71
C LEU A 141 -13.16 8.78 -8.72
N THR A 142 -12.55 7.73 -8.18
CA THR A 142 -11.10 7.49 -8.25
C THR A 142 -10.86 6.03 -8.59
N VAL A 143 -10.10 5.77 -9.64
CA VAL A 143 -9.58 4.44 -9.95
C VAL A 143 -8.34 4.20 -9.11
N GLY A 144 -8.28 3.06 -8.43
CA GLY A 144 -7.13 2.63 -7.64
C GLY A 144 -6.54 1.33 -8.16
N ILE A 145 -5.24 1.30 -8.40
CA ILE A 145 -4.52 0.07 -8.71
C ILE A 145 -3.11 0.12 -8.13
N ARG A 146 -2.69 -0.97 -7.51
CA ARG A 146 -1.33 -1.05 -6.99
C ARG A 146 -0.31 -1.21 -8.10
N PRO A 147 0.86 -0.58 -7.97
CA PRO A 147 1.96 -0.75 -8.94
C PRO A 147 2.33 -2.20 -9.19
N GLU A 148 2.20 -3.06 -8.18
CA GLU A 148 2.47 -4.50 -8.27
C GLU A 148 1.50 -5.24 -9.19
N PHE A 149 0.30 -4.72 -9.39
CA PHE A 149 -0.75 -5.33 -10.22
C PHE A 149 -0.83 -4.72 -11.63
N VAL A 150 -0.12 -3.63 -11.87
CA VAL A 150 -0.01 -3.04 -13.21
C VAL A 150 1.01 -3.83 -14.02
N GLY A 151 0.54 -4.47 -15.09
CA GLY A 151 1.44 -5.10 -16.06
C GLY A 151 2.02 -4.09 -17.06
N TYR A 152 3.22 -4.34 -17.57
CA TYR A 152 3.78 -3.59 -18.71
C TYR A 152 3.79 -4.47 -19.96
N ARG A 153 3.49 -3.86 -21.14
CA ARG A 153 3.58 -4.48 -22.46
C ARG A 153 4.18 -3.50 -23.47
N SER A 154 4.85 -4.04 -24.49
CA SER A 154 5.36 -3.29 -25.62
C SER A 154 4.33 -3.11 -26.76
N SER A 155 3.20 -3.81 -26.71
CA SER A 155 2.12 -3.76 -27.69
C SER A 155 0.75 -3.80 -27.03
N ALA A 156 -0.28 -3.40 -27.76
CA ALA A 156 -1.66 -3.46 -27.30
C ALA A 156 -2.14 -4.90 -27.08
N GLU A 157 -2.81 -5.12 -25.96
CA GLU A 157 -3.50 -6.38 -25.64
C GLU A 157 -4.79 -6.09 -24.85
N PRO A 158 -5.66 -7.08 -24.58
CA PRO A 158 -6.85 -6.87 -23.76
C PRO A 158 -6.54 -6.26 -22.40
N ASN A 159 -7.36 -5.30 -21.96
CA ASN A 159 -7.21 -4.53 -20.72
C ASN A 159 -5.91 -3.67 -20.64
N ALA A 160 -5.23 -3.49 -21.77
CA ALA A 160 -4.08 -2.61 -21.86
C ALA A 160 -4.48 -1.19 -22.26
N VAL A 161 -3.84 -0.23 -21.62
CA VAL A 161 -4.04 1.21 -21.82
C VAL A 161 -2.73 1.80 -22.33
N ALA A 162 -2.77 2.57 -23.41
CA ALA A 162 -1.58 3.23 -23.96
C ALA A 162 -1.07 4.29 -22.98
N VAL A 163 0.23 4.27 -22.71
CA VAL A 163 0.92 5.21 -21.81
C VAL A 163 2.22 5.68 -22.43
N GLN A 164 2.72 6.82 -21.94
CA GLN A 164 4.05 7.30 -22.21
C GLN A 164 4.97 6.96 -21.05
N VAL A 165 5.95 6.08 -21.23
CA VAL A 165 6.95 5.75 -20.21
C VAL A 165 7.94 6.89 -20.09
N ASP A 166 7.94 7.53 -18.92
CA ASP A 166 8.74 8.73 -18.65
C ASP A 166 10.02 8.42 -17.87
N ARG A 167 10.01 7.35 -17.05
CA ARG A 167 11.16 6.97 -16.22
C ARG A 167 11.13 5.49 -15.88
N ILE A 168 12.31 4.89 -15.84
CA ILE A 168 12.56 3.51 -15.40
C ILE A 168 13.61 3.56 -14.30
N GLU A 169 13.29 3.04 -13.12
CA GLU A 169 14.18 2.93 -11.98
C GLU A 169 14.44 1.46 -11.70
N ASP A 170 15.66 1.01 -11.91
CA ASP A 170 16.09 -0.36 -11.62
C ASP A 170 16.62 -0.43 -10.18
N LEU A 171 16.00 -1.30 -9.36
CA LEU A 171 16.36 -1.50 -7.96
C LEU A 171 17.09 -2.84 -7.71
N GLY A 172 17.46 -3.53 -8.80
CA GLY A 172 18.26 -4.74 -8.76
C GLY A 172 17.45 -6.03 -8.54
N ASN A 173 16.20 -5.95 -8.08
CA ASN A 173 15.29 -7.10 -7.91
C ASN A 173 13.92 -6.85 -8.54
N PHE A 174 13.63 -5.60 -8.90
CA PHE A 174 12.47 -5.17 -9.68
C PHE A 174 12.74 -3.79 -10.28
N LYS A 175 11.92 -3.40 -11.24
CA LYS A 175 11.92 -2.04 -11.81
C LYS A 175 10.64 -1.33 -11.44
N ILE A 176 10.76 -0.03 -11.14
CA ILE A 176 9.62 0.90 -11.09
C ILE A 176 9.56 1.65 -12.40
N VAL A 177 8.47 1.46 -13.11
CA VAL A 177 8.19 2.16 -14.37
C VAL A 177 7.21 3.27 -14.09
N THR A 178 7.61 4.50 -14.26
CA THR A 178 6.75 5.69 -14.15
C THR A 178 6.32 6.10 -15.56
N ALA A 179 5.00 6.29 -15.74
CA ALA A 179 4.42 6.63 -17.03
C ALA A 179 3.32 7.68 -16.88
N SER A 180 3.08 8.41 -17.96
CA SER A 180 1.98 9.36 -18.10
C SER A 180 0.81 8.75 -18.85
N LEU A 181 -0.41 9.00 -18.34
CA LEU A 181 -1.70 8.71 -18.97
C LEU A 181 -2.50 10.02 -19.00
N GLY A 182 -2.51 10.71 -20.13
CA GLY A 182 -3.03 12.07 -20.18
C GLY A 182 -2.25 12.99 -19.22
N ALA A 183 -2.97 13.66 -18.33
CA ALA A 183 -2.37 14.50 -17.28
C ALA A 183 -1.97 13.71 -16.00
N GLN A 184 -2.30 12.44 -15.94
CA GLN A 184 -2.06 11.61 -14.75
C GLN A 184 -0.72 10.89 -14.83
N THR A 185 -0.04 10.75 -13.69
CA THR A 185 1.16 9.94 -13.55
C THR A 185 0.84 8.67 -12.79
N LEU A 186 1.32 7.54 -13.29
CA LEU A 186 1.12 6.25 -12.64
C LEU A 186 2.39 5.40 -12.70
N LYS A 187 2.45 4.40 -11.83
CA LYS A 187 3.62 3.52 -11.68
C LYS A 187 3.22 2.07 -11.88
N ALA A 188 4.11 1.31 -12.48
CA ALA A 188 4.08 -0.14 -12.48
C ALA A 188 5.35 -0.69 -11.82
N LYS A 189 5.21 -1.77 -11.08
CA LYS A 189 6.33 -2.53 -10.50
C LYS A 189 6.45 -3.83 -11.28
N VAL A 190 7.54 -3.96 -12.01
CA VAL A 190 7.76 -5.09 -12.92
C VAL A 190 9.01 -5.86 -12.54
N SER A 191 9.09 -7.13 -12.96
CA SER A 191 10.28 -7.97 -12.74
C SER A 191 11.53 -7.31 -13.35
N GLU A 192 12.68 -7.52 -12.70
CA GLU A 192 14.00 -7.08 -13.21
C GLU A 192 14.25 -7.60 -14.63
N ASP A 193 13.88 -8.84 -14.90
CA ASP A 193 14.09 -9.49 -16.22
C ASP A 193 13.15 -8.96 -17.31
N GLN A 194 12.10 -8.20 -16.96
CA GLN A 194 11.16 -7.68 -17.94
C GLN A 194 11.79 -6.55 -18.76
N PRO A 195 11.88 -6.68 -20.10
CA PRO A 195 12.33 -5.58 -20.93
C PRO A 195 11.29 -4.46 -20.93
N VAL A 196 11.74 -3.25 -20.59
CA VAL A 196 10.94 -2.03 -20.61
C VAL A 196 11.70 -0.98 -21.40
N SER A 197 11.00 -0.23 -22.26
CA SER A 197 11.56 0.86 -23.03
C SER A 197 10.91 2.19 -22.66
N MET A 198 11.70 3.27 -22.74
CA MET A 198 11.19 4.63 -22.64
C MET A 198 10.30 4.95 -23.84
N GLY A 199 9.34 5.84 -23.66
CA GLY A 199 8.46 6.27 -24.73
C GLY A 199 7.13 5.51 -24.73
N ALA A 200 6.59 5.23 -25.92
CA ALA A 200 5.29 4.57 -26.04
C ALA A 200 5.31 3.16 -25.44
N GLY A 201 4.30 2.85 -24.62
CA GLY A 201 4.12 1.57 -23.98
C GLY A 201 2.66 1.33 -23.61
N TRP A 202 2.40 0.23 -22.94
CA TRP A 202 1.06 -0.17 -22.53
C TRP A 202 1.07 -0.66 -21.11
N PHE A 203 0.13 -0.15 -20.29
CA PHE A 203 -0.11 -0.68 -18.96
C PHE A 203 -1.39 -1.50 -18.93
N VAL A 204 -1.31 -2.71 -18.39
CA VAL A 204 -2.44 -3.63 -18.25
C VAL A 204 -3.09 -3.41 -16.90
N PHE A 205 -4.40 -3.21 -16.91
CA PHE A 205 -5.24 -3.06 -15.72
C PHE A 205 -6.14 -4.30 -15.57
N PRO A 206 -5.74 -5.30 -14.77
CA PRO A 206 -6.60 -6.44 -14.49
C PRO A 206 -7.86 -5.97 -13.76
N PRO A 207 -9.08 -6.25 -14.30
CA PRO A 207 -10.33 -5.71 -13.72
C PRO A 207 -10.62 -6.18 -12.29
N ASP A 208 -10.13 -7.35 -11.89
CA ASP A 208 -10.24 -7.91 -10.54
C ASP A 208 -9.31 -7.24 -9.53
N GLN A 209 -8.20 -6.65 -10.00
CA GLN A 209 -7.23 -5.92 -9.19
C GLN A 209 -7.41 -4.40 -9.26
N THR A 210 -8.28 -3.92 -10.13
CA THR A 210 -8.56 -2.50 -10.31
C THR A 210 -9.76 -2.12 -9.45
N LYS A 211 -9.52 -1.28 -8.45
CA LYS A 211 -10.52 -0.82 -7.48
C LYS A 211 -11.17 0.47 -7.97
N LEU A 212 -12.40 0.70 -7.52
CA LEU A 212 -13.12 1.95 -7.77
C LEU A 212 -13.55 2.53 -6.42
N TYR A 213 -13.25 3.80 -6.24
CA TYR A 213 -13.60 4.55 -5.03
C TYR A 213 -14.57 5.66 -5.38
N GLN A 214 -15.53 5.90 -4.49
CA GLN A 214 -16.41 7.05 -4.51
C GLN A 214 -16.27 7.78 -3.17
N ASP A 215 -16.00 9.08 -3.20
CA ASP A 215 -15.78 9.89 -2.00
C ASP A 215 -14.73 9.28 -1.06
N ASN A 216 -13.63 8.80 -1.64
CA ASN A 216 -12.50 8.11 -1.00
C ASN A 216 -12.81 6.71 -0.43
N LYS A 217 -14.02 6.18 -0.54
CA LYS A 217 -14.41 4.85 -0.04
C LYS A 217 -14.54 3.87 -1.19
N ALA A 218 -14.10 2.63 -0.97
CA ALA A 218 -14.23 1.54 -1.95
C ALA A 218 -15.72 1.19 -2.19
N LEU A 219 -16.05 0.88 -3.46
CA LEU A 219 -17.38 0.49 -3.89
C LEU A 219 -17.62 -1.03 -3.84
#